data_8964ebec69680ccfedb083c77db0b094
#
_entry.id   8964ebec69680ccfedb083c77db0b094
#
_cell.length_a   1.000
_cell.length_b   1.000
_cell.length_c   1.000
_cell.angle_alpha   90.00
_cell.angle_beta   90.00
_cell.angle_gamma   90.00
#
_symmetry.space_group_name_H-M   'P 1'
#
loop_
_entity.id
_entity.type
_entity.pdbx_description
1 polymer ?
#
loop_
_entity_poly.entity_id
_entity_poly.type
_entity_poly.pdbx_seq_one_letter_code
_entity_poly.pdbx_strand_id
1 'polypeptide(L)'
;MNCNPLFKKSVLFVGDSLCEAACELKTEEYKSIAGWAGRIIRDNEMGGLNKSCGGASMSDCRGWNIVINQLIAMTGNDYDYVILEGGGNDAWDSIPVGTMTEGFDGPFDRNTFAGGFENTIKYAKENFKGAKFGFIVTFQMPIAPFGRMSDMSEYFALSKEICDKWEIPYLDLFFDEKLNKEILKTHTKEFLPDTVHPNTGGYEILAPIINDWMKTL
;
A
#
# COMPACT_ATOMS: atom_id res chain seq x y z
N MET A 1 10.89 11.42 -27.83
CA MET A 1 9.67 10.69 -27.40
C MET A 1 9.92 10.23 -25.98
N ASN A 2 9.21 10.77 -24.98
CA ASN A 2 9.30 10.23 -23.62
C ASN A 2 8.67 8.83 -23.65
N CYS A 3 9.50 7.81 -23.55
CA CYS A 3 9.02 6.44 -23.49
C CYS A 3 8.41 6.23 -22.10
N ASN A 4 7.14 5.81 -22.00
CA ASN A 4 6.51 5.48 -20.73
C ASN A 4 7.25 4.29 -20.08
N PRO A 5 7.93 4.48 -18.94
CA PRO A 5 8.75 3.42 -18.33
C PRO A 5 7.94 2.22 -17.82
N LEU A 6 6.63 2.40 -17.63
CA LEU A 6 5.74 1.33 -17.15
C LEU A 6 5.17 0.49 -18.29
N PHE A 7 5.26 0.96 -19.54
CA PHE A 7 4.59 0.31 -20.67
C PHE A 7 5.08 -1.14 -20.86
N LYS A 8 4.16 -2.07 -20.81
CA LYS A 8 4.38 -3.53 -20.95
C LYS A 8 5.35 -4.13 -19.94
N LYS A 9 5.53 -3.48 -18.78
CA LYS A 9 6.27 -4.02 -17.64
C LYS A 9 5.39 -4.93 -16.82
N SER A 10 6.02 -5.72 -15.94
CA SER A 10 5.30 -6.57 -14.97
C SER A 10 5.29 -5.93 -13.59
N VAL A 11 4.15 -6.03 -12.87
CA VAL A 11 4.01 -5.46 -11.53
C VAL A 11 3.27 -6.42 -10.59
N LEU A 12 3.73 -6.46 -9.35
CA LEU A 12 3.03 -7.07 -8.23
C LEU A 12 2.62 -5.97 -7.25
N PHE A 13 1.31 -5.83 -7.01
CA PHE A 13 0.78 -5.03 -5.92
C PHE A 13 0.44 -5.94 -4.74
N VAL A 14 0.85 -5.55 -3.53
CA VAL A 14 0.52 -6.19 -2.25
C VAL A 14 0.11 -5.14 -1.24
N GLY A 15 -0.87 -5.43 -0.41
CA GLY A 15 -1.37 -4.48 0.57
C GLY A 15 -2.68 -4.92 1.21
N ASP A 16 -3.44 -3.96 1.70
CA ASP A 16 -4.69 -4.19 2.37
C ASP A 16 -5.93 -3.86 1.50
N SER A 17 -7.07 -3.53 2.13
CA SER A 17 -8.34 -3.26 1.46
C SER A 17 -8.32 -2.02 0.55
N LEU A 18 -7.42 -1.09 0.80
CA LEU A 18 -7.29 0.11 -0.02
C LEU A 18 -6.66 -0.22 -1.38
N CYS A 19 -5.61 -1.03 -1.37
CA CYS A 19 -4.98 -1.53 -2.58
C CYS A 19 -5.83 -2.61 -3.28
N GLU A 20 -6.54 -3.46 -2.52
CA GLU A 20 -7.49 -4.46 -3.05
C GLU A 20 -8.67 -3.81 -3.78
N ALA A 21 -9.01 -2.56 -3.45
CA ALA A 21 -10.19 -1.84 -3.92
C ALA A 21 -11.52 -2.44 -3.41
N ALA A 22 -11.60 -2.72 -2.13
CA ALA A 22 -12.69 -3.46 -1.50
C ALA A 22 -14.10 -2.90 -1.80
N CYS A 23 -14.27 -1.58 -2.00
CA CYS A 23 -15.56 -0.98 -2.37
C CYS A 23 -15.94 -1.22 -3.84
N GLU A 24 -14.97 -1.19 -4.75
CA GLU A 24 -15.24 -1.43 -6.17
C GLU A 24 -15.44 -2.92 -6.50
N LEU A 25 -14.74 -3.82 -5.81
CA LEU A 25 -14.89 -5.27 -6.00
C LEU A 25 -16.30 -5.79 -5.67
N LYS A 26 -17.12 -5.01 -4.99
CA LYS A 26 -18.54 -5.35 -4.76
C LYS A 26 -19.37 -5.31 -6.02
N THR A 27 -18.89 -4.71 -7.10
CA THR A 27 -19.59 -4.61 -8.38
C THR A 27 -18.83 -5.39 -9.46
N GLU A 28 -19.55 -6.27 -10.21
CA GLU A 28 -18.94 -7.08 -11.29
C GLU A 28 -18.29 -6.22 -12.37
N GLU A 29 -18.86 -5.04 -12.62
CA GLU A 29 -18.42 -4.11 -13.68
C GLU A 29 -16.96 -3.66 -13.51
N TYR A 30 -16.47 -3.53 -12.28
CA TYR A 30 -15.17 -2.94 -12.00
C TYR A 30 -14.06 -3.96 -11.66
N LYS A 31 -14.35 -5.25 -11.67
CA LYS A 31 -13.36 -6.29 -11.28
C LYS A 31 -12.03 -6.21 -12.04
N SER A 32 -12.07 -5.86 -13.32
CA SER A 32 -10.87 -5.82 -14.17
C SER A 32 -10.06 -4.53 -14.05
N ILE A 33 -10.65 -3.48 -13.48
CA ILE A 33 -10.05 -2.15 -13.34
C ILE A 33 -10.13 -1.61 -11.92
N ALA A 34 -10.42 -2.48 -10.96
CA ALA A 34 -10.64 -2.09 -9.57
C ALA A 34 -9.40 -1.41 -8.97
N GLY A 35 -9.64 -0.36 -8.23
CA GLY A 35 -8.63 0.40 -7.51
C GLY A 35 -7.62 1.10 -8.40
N TRP A 36 -6.61 1.65 -7.78
CA TRP A 36 -5.46 2.21 -8.50
C TRP A 36 -4.66 1.11 -9.23
N ALA A 37 -4.49 -0.05 -8.61
CA ALA A 37 -3.71 -1.16 -9.17
C ALA A 37 -4.26 -1.63 -10.53
N GLY A 38 -5.57 -1.91 -10.62
CA GLY A 38 -6.20 -2.33 -11.86
C GLY A 38 -6.12 -1.26 -12.96
N ARG A 39 -6.35 0.01 -12.60
CA ARG A 39 -6.24 1.14 -13.53
C ARG A 39 -4.82 1.30 -14.08
N ILE A 40 -3.80 1.24 -13.21
CA ILE A 40 -2.39 1.36 -13.61
C ILE A 40 -1.98 0.21 -14.53
N ILE A 41 -2.35 -1.01 -14.20
CA ILE A 41 -2.09 -2.19 -15.04
C ILE A 41 -2.70 -2.01 -16.43
N ARG A 42 -3.97 -1.63 -16.51
CA ARG A 42 -4.69 -1.41 -17.78
C ARG A 42 -4.06 -0.27 -18.60
N ASP A 43 -3.87 0.88 -17.97
CA ASP A 43 -3.50 2.12 -18.69
C ASP A 43 -2.06 2.07 -19.22
N ASN A 44 -1.22 1.20 -18.67
CA ASN A 44 0.15 0.98 -19.13
C ASN A 44 0.34 -0.36 -19.85
N GLU A 45 -0.72 -1.09 -20.14
CA GLU A 45 -0.66 -2.45 -20.73
C GLU A 45 0.30 -3.38 -19.97
N MET A 46 0.36 -3.24 -18.64
CA MET A 46 1.29 -4.03 -17.81
C MET A 46 0.81 -5.48 -17.70
N GLY A 47 1.77 -6.41 -17.66
CA GLY A 47 1.53 -7.71 -17.04
C GLY A 47 1.54 -7.52 -15.52
N GLY A 48 0.52 -8.00 -14.79
CA GLY A 48 0.58 -7.80 -13.35
C GLY A 48 -0.56 -8.41 -12.57
N LEU A 49 -0.34 -8.46 -11.26
CA LEU A 49 -1.29 -8.98 -10.29
C LEU A 49 -1.45 -8.02 -9.13
N ASN A 50 -2.68 -7.85 -8.69
CA ASN A 50 -3.00 -7.29 -7.39
C ASN A 50 -3.30 -8.47 -6.43
N LYS A 51 -2.41 -8.68 -5.46
CA LYS A 51 -2.53 -9.73 -4.44
C LYS A 51 -2.97 -9.18 -3.09
N SER A 52 -3.26 -7.88 -3.01
CA SER A 52 -3.76 -7.24 -1.80
C SER A 52 -5.00 -7.96 -1.25
N CYS A 53 -5.13 -7.95 0.06
CA CYS A 53 -6.23 -8.63 0.74
C CYS A 53 -6.77 -7.72 1.85
N GLY A 54 -8.08 -7.48 1.81
CA GLY A 54 -8.76 -6.64 2.79
C GLY A 54 -8.46 -7.04 4.22
N GLY A 55 -8.12 -6.05 5.04
CA GLY A 55 -7.78 -6.26 6.44
C GLY A 55 -6.35 -6.77 6.69
N ALA A 56 -5.48 -6.86 5.69
CA ALA A 56 -4.11 -7.29 5.92
C ALA A 56 -3.32 -6.30 6.79
N SER A 57 -2.48 -6.80 7.69
CA SER A 57 -1.57 -6.02 8.53
C SER A 57 -0.12 -6.21 8.11
N MET A 58 0.76 -5.30 8.50
CA MET A 58 2.21 -5.48 8.38
C MET A 58 2.73 -6.41 9.47
N SER A 59 2.22 -6.29 10.68
CA SER A 59 2.53 -7.16 11.82
C SER A 59 1.82 -8.51 11.72
N ASP A 60 2.26 -9.47 12.54
CA ASP A 60 1.65 -10.80 12.62
C ASP A 60 0.30 -10.82 13.38
N CYS A 61 -0.24 -9.67 13.78
CA CYS A 61 -1.43 -9.59 14.62
C CYS A 61 -2.69 -10.21 14.00
N ARG A 62 -2.78 -10.26 12.67
CA ARG A 62 -3.92 -10.83 11.94
C ARG A 62 -3.68 -12.24 11.39
N GLY A 63 -2.71 -12.93 11.95
CA GLY A 63 -2.43 -14.34 11.66
C GLY A 63 -2.03 -14.58 10.21
N TRP A 64 -2.89 -15.25 9.42
CA TRP A 64 -2.60 -15.52 8.02
C TRP A 64 -2.77 -14.28 7.10
N ASN A 65 -3.59 -13.29 7.52
CA ASN A 65 -3.90 -12.12 6.72
C ASN A 65 -2.89 -10.99 6.98
N ILE A 66 -1.68 -11.19 6.53
CA ILE A 66 -0.56 -10.26 6.64
C ILE A 66 0.11 -10.05 5.28
N VAL A 67 0.63 -8.86 5.05
CA VAL A 67 1.17 -8.45 3.73
C VAL A 67 2.31 -9.36 3.27
N ILE A 68 3.20 -9.79 4.16
CA ILE A 68 4.29 -10.70 3.78
C ILE A 68 3.80 -12.03 3.18
N ASN A 69 2.64 -12.55 3.61
CA ASN A 69 2.10 -13.80 3.06
C ASN A 69 1.67 -13.65 1.60
N GLN A 70 1.28 -12.45 1.19
CA GLN A 70 0.98 -12.15 -0.21
C GLN A 70 2.25 -12.24 -1.06
N LEU A 71 3.39 -11.76 -0.55
CA LEU A 71 4.70 -11.89 -1.21
C LEU A 71 5.15 -13.36 -1.25
N ILE A 72 5.02 -14.08 -0.13
CA ILE A 72 5.38 -15.51 -0.05
C ILE A 72 4.64 -16.32 -1.10
N ALA A 73 3.35 -16.07 -1.29
CA ALA A 73 2.52 -16.75 -2.28
C ALA A 73 2.97 -16.47 -3.74
N MET A 74 3.74 -15.42 -3.97
CA MET A 74 4.21 -15.00 -5.30
C MET A 74 5.69 -15.27 -5.52
N THR A 75 6.39 -15.86 -4.55
CA THR A 75 7.81 -16.23 -4.67
C THR A 75 8.05 -17.16 -5.86
N GLY A 76 9.13 -16.93 -6.58
CA GLY A 76 9.49 -17.69 -7.78
C GLY A 76 8.94 -17.09 -9.08
N ASN A 77 8.22 -15.96 -9.00
CA ASN A 77 7.85 -15.18 -10.18
C ASN A 77 8.71 -13.92 -10.27
N ASP A 78 8.99 -13.48 -11.47
CA ASP A 78 9.76 -12.26 -11.74
C ASP A 78 8.82 -11.10 -12.04
N TYR A 79 9.10 -9.95 -11.41
CA TYR A 79 8.40 -8.69 -11.64
C TYR A 79 9.38 -7.57 -11.89
N ASP A 80 9.02 -6.62 -12.79
CA ASP A 80 9.78 -5.37 -12.95
C ASP A 80 9.56 -4.43 -11.75
N TYR A 81 8.35 -4.49 -11.14
CA TYR A 81 7.94 -3.65 -9.99
C TYR A 81 7.24 -4.49 -8.92
N VAL A 82 7.56 -4.20 -7.65
CA VAL A 82 6.82 -4.70 -6.48
C VAL A 82 6.42 -3.49 -5.63
N ILE A 83 5.12 -3.24 -5.56
CA ILE A 83 4.55 -2.08 -4.86
C ILE A 83 3.82 -2.57 -3.62
N LEU A 84 4.25 -2.04 -2.47
CA LEU A 84 3.68 -2.37 -1.16
C LEU A 84 2.79 -1.22 -0.67
N GLU A 85 1.75 -1.58 0.05
CA GLU A 85 0.88 -0.67 0.78
C GLU A 85 0.44 -1.37 2.08
N GLY A 86 0.14 -0.61 3.15
CA GLY A 86 -0.38 -1.16 4.40
C GLY A 86 0.03 -0.36 5.63
N GLY A 87 -0.33 -0.89 6.81
CA GLY A 87 -0.13 -0.25 8.11
C GLY A 87 -1.40 0.40 8.67
N GLY A 88 -2.40 0.64 7.82
CA GLY A 88 -3.70 1.15 8.28
C GLY A 88 -4.40 0.21 9.26
N ASN A 89 -4.33 -1.09 9.00
CA ASN A 89 -4.93 -2.10 9.88
C ASN A 89 -4.15 -2.30 11.18
N ASP A 90 -2.84 -2.09 11.19
CA ASP A 90 -2.04 -2.10 12.41
C ASP A 90 -2.46 -0.96 13.34
N ALA A 91 -2.62 0.25 12.80
CA ALA A 91 -3.15 1.40 13.54
C ALA A 91 -4.59 1.19 14.01
N TRP A 92 -5.43 0.59 13.17
CA TRP A 92 -6.81 0.25 13.49
C TRP A 92 -6.94 -0.67 14.70
N ASP A 93 -6.12 -1.70 14.76
CA ASP A 93 -6.09 -2.67 15.86
C ASP A 93 -5.24 -2.18 17.05
N SER A 94 -4.68 -0.95 16.98
CA SER A 94 -3.79 -0.39 18.00
C SER A 94 -2.62 -1.32 18.33
N ILE A 95 -2.05 -1.93 17.29
CA ILE A 95 -0.84 -2.75 17.43
C ILE A 95 0.32 -1.85 17.83
N PRO A 96 1.18 -2.27 18.77
CA PRO A 96 2.34 -1.48 19.13
C PRO A 96 3.14 -1.04 17.89
N VAL A 97 3.44 0.26 17.78
CA VAL A 97 4.22 0.79 16.67
C VAL A 97 5.59 0.11 16.60
N GLY A 98 6.19 -0.12 17.76
CA GLY A 98 7.51 -0.72 17.86
C GLY A 98 8.63 0.26 17.51
N THR A 99 9.82 -0.27 17.32
CA THR A 99 10.99 0.52 16.94
C THR A 99 11.69 -0.15 15.76
N MET A 100 12.22 0.68 14.86
CA MET A 100 13.08 0.22 13.78
C MET A 100 14.37 -0.39 14.36
N THR A 101 14.82 -1.51 13.79
CA THR A 101 16.08 -2.14 14.19
C THR A 101 17.29 -1.31 13.72
N GLU A 102 18.45 -1.48 14.36
CA GLU A 102 19.68 -0.83 13.87
C GLU A 102 20.22 -1.51 12.59
N GLY A 103 20.14 -2.84 12.53
CA GLY A 103 20.67 -3.64 11.42
C GLY A 103 19.59 -4.04 10.40
N PHE A 104 20.02 -4.83 9.40
CA PHE A 104 19.17 -5.34 8.32
C PHE A 104 18.81 -6.82 8.47
N ASP A 105 19.42 -7.53 9.40
CA ASP A 105 19.27 -8.98 9.54
C ASP A 105 18.29 -9.41 10.63
N GLY A 106 17.77 -8.47 11.40
CA GLY A 106 16.89 -8.73 12.54
C GLY A 106 17.66 -9.05 13.83
N PRO A 107 17.03 -9.70 14.83
CA PRO A 107 15.63 -10.14 14.81
C PRO A 107 14.64 -8.99 14.76
N PHE A 108 13.56 -9.15 13.97
CA PHE A 108 12.45 -8.19 13.91
C PHE A 108 11.33 -8.65 14.86
N ASP A 109 10.84 -7.75 15.70
CA ASP A 109 9.65 -8.04 16.52
C ASP A 109 8.39 -7.93 15.68
N ARG A 110 8.03 -9.02 15.04
CA ARG A 110 6.89 -9.11 14.14
C ARG A 110 5.52 -8.90 14.81
N ASN A 111 5.46 -8.82 16.14
CA ASN A 111 4.24 -8.42 16.86
C ASN A 111 4.04 -6.90 16.88
N THR A 112 4.97 -6.13 16.34
CA THR A 112 4.88 -4.69 16.17
C THR A 112 4.79 -4.31 14.71
N PHE A 113 4.26 -3.12 14.42
CA PHE A 113 4.20 -2.60 13.06
C PHE A 113 5.61 -2.49 12.44
N ALA A 114 6.55 -1.86 13.15
CA ALA A 114 7.92 -1.66 12.66
C ALA A 114 8.59 -2.98 12.28
N GLY A 115 8.58 -3.95 13.19
CA GLY A 115 9.24 -5.23 12.95
C GLY A 115 8.56 -6.06 11.85
N GLY A 116 7.24 -6.02 11.75
CA GLY A 116 6.50 -6.65 10.66
C GLY A 116 6.82 -6.03 9.31
N PHE A 117 6.91 -4.70 9.25
CA PHE A 117 7.22 -3.98 8.03
C PHE A 117 8.67 -4.22 7.57
N GLU A 118 9.66 -4.11 8.48
CA GLU A 118 11.05 -4.42 8.14
C GLU A 118 11.22 -5.87 7.65
N ASN A 119 10.56 -6.83 8.31
CA ASN A 119 10.57 -8.22 7.88
C ASN A 119 9.96 -8.40 6.47
N THR A 120 8.89 -7.66 6.16
CA THR A 120 8.24 -7.67 4.84
C THR A 120 9.17 -7.11 3.77
N ILE A 121 9.85 -5.98 4.03
CA ILE A 121 10.81 -5.39 3.09
C ILE A 121 12.01 -6.33 2.87
N LYS A 122 12.58 -6.88 3.95
CA LYS A 122 13.68 -7.83 3.85
C LYS A 122 13.29 -9.00 2.94
N TYR A 123 12.14 -9.59 3.21
CA TYR A 123 11.64 -10.71 2.40
C TYR A 123 11.48 -10.32 0.93
N ALA A 124 10.90 -9.15 0.65
CA ALA A 124 10.72 -8.68 -0.71
C ALA A 124 12.06 -8.53 -1.44
N LYS A 125 13.04 -7.86 -0.84
CA LYS A 125 14.38 -7.65 -1.44
C LYS A 125 15.15 -8.94 -1.67
N GLU A 126 15.00 -9.93 -0.81
CA GLU A 126 15.66 -11.23 -0.94
C GLU A 126 15.06 -12.11 -2.05
N ASN A 127 13.74 -12.04 -2.25
CA ASN A 127 13.03 -12.97 -3.12
C ASN A 127 12.61 -12.41 -4.48
N PHE A 128 12.55 -11.07 -4.64
CA PHE A 128 12.20 -10.41 -5.91
C PHE A 128 13.38 -9.59 -6.45
N LYS A 129 14.54 -10.25 -6.59
CA LYS A 129 15.78 -9.62 -7.03
C LYS A 129 15.63 -9.06 -8.44
N GLY A 130 15.97 -7.79 -8.61
CA GLY A 130 15.83 -7.09 -9.89
C GLY A 130 14.55 -6.31 -10.05
N ALA A 131 13.55 -6.50 -9.19
CA ALA A 131 12.39 -5.63 -9.15
C ALA A 131 12.75 -4.25 -8.59
N LYS A 132 12.07 -3.23 -9.10
CA LYS A 132 12.01 -1.91 -8.47
C LYS A 132 10.93 -1.96 -7.39
N PHE A 133 11.27 -1.47 -6.20
CA PHE A 133 10.35 -1.46 -5.08
C PHE A 133 9.77 -0.07 -4.87
N GLY A 134 8.56 -0.03 -4.32
CA GLY A 134 7.95 1.19 -3.85
C GLY A 134 6.96 0.93 -2.73
N PHE A 135 6.77 1.91 -1.86
CA PHE A 135 5.78 1.87 -0.79
C PHE A 135 4.81 3.03 -0.91
N ILE A 136 3.52 2.76 -0.75
CA ILE A 136 2.49 3.79 -0.73
C ILE A 136 2.11 4.04 0.73
N VAL A 137 2.47 5.22 1.24
CA VAL A 137 1.96 5.74 2.51
C VAL A 137 0.55 6.23 2.24
N THR A 138 -0.45 5.52 2.76
CA THR A 138 -1.86 5.77 2.43
C THR A 138 -2.34 7.15 2.90
N PHE A 139 -3.44 7.62 2.34
CA PHE A 139 -4.03 8.90 2.68
C PHE A 139 -4.69 8.92 4.08
N GLN A 140 -5.00 10.12 4.59
CA GLN A 140 -5.71 10.28 5.86
C GLN A 140 -7.18 9.85 5.72
N MET A 141 -7.60 8.93 6.57
CA MET A 141 -9.02 8.59 6.69
C MET A 141 -9.72 9.69 7.50
N PRO A 142 -10.81 10.29 6.98
CA PRO A 142 -11.44 11.46 7.61
C PRO A 142 -12.06 11.19 8.99
N ILE A 143 -12.51 9.98 9.24
CA ILE A 143 -13.12 9.57 10.50
C ILE A 143 -12.59 8.18 10.84
N ALA A 144 -12.06 8.03 12.05
CA ALA A 144 -11.80 6.70 12.61
C ALA A 144 -13.16 6.05 12.95
N PRO A 145 -13.63 5.08 12.16
CA PRO A 145 -14.83 4.38 12.54
C PRO A 145 -14.59 3.67 13.87
N PHE A 146 -15.48 3.81 14.82
CA PHE A 146 -15.45 3.13 16.13
C PHE A 146 -14.50 3.62 17.23
N GLY A 147 -13.78 4.73 17.08
CA GLY A 147 -13.00 5.36 18.16
C GLY A 147 -11.90 4.47 18.77
N ARG A 148 -11.36 3.53 18.01
CA ARG A 148 -10.33 2.58 18.46
C ARG A 148 -8.98 2.75 17.77
N MET A 149 -8.85 3.67 16.82
CA MET A 149 -7.60 3.86 16.10
C MET A 149 -6.57 4.59 16.94
N SER A 150 -5.38 4.04 16.97
CA SER A 150 -4.17 4.79 17.30
C SER A 150 -3.97 5.93 16.28
N ASP A 151 -3.17 6.93 16.65
CA ASP A 151 -2.82 7.98 15.71
C ASP A 151 -2.03 7.38 14.54
N MET A 152 -2.66 7.32 13.37
CA MET A 152 -2.04 6.78 12.16
C MET A 152 -0.77 7.54 11.76
N SER A 153 -0.63 8.80 12.17
CA SER A 153 0.54 9.61 11.84
C SER A 153 1.83 9.02 12.39
N GLU A 154 1.79 8.38 13.56
CA GLU A 154 2.95 7.73 14.16
C GLU A 154 3.41 6.53 13.31
N TYR A 155 2.48 5.69 12.85
CA TYR A 155 2.78 4.54 11.99
C TYR A 155 3.37 4.99 10.65
N PHE A 156 2.77 6.00 10.02
CA PHE A 156 3.20 6.45 8.70
C PHE A 156 4.46 7.33 8.75
N ALA A 157 4.71 8.06 9.84
CA ALA A 157 6.01 8.69 10.04
C ALA A 157 7.12 7.64 10.12
N LEU A 158 6.93 6.61 10.96
CA LEU A 158 7.90 5.52 11.10
C LEU A 158 8.06 4.70 9.81
N SER A 159 6.99 4.50 9.04
CA SER A 159 7.09 3.80 7.75
C SER A 159 8.03 4.50 6.77
N LYS A 160 8.05 5.83 6.77
CA LYS A 160 8.97 6.62 5.94
C LYS A 160 10.41 6.45 6.40
N GLU A 161 10.67 6.49 7.71
CA GLU A 161 12.00 6.25 8.28
C GLU A 161 12.51 4.85 7.94
N ILE A 162 11.64 3.84 8.01
CA ILE A 162 11.97 2.47 7.61
C ILE A 162 12.26 2.41 6.10
N CYS A 163 11.45 3.05 5.27
CA CYS A 163 11.69 3.12 3.83
C CYS A 163 13.02 3.79 3.51
N ASP A 164 13.35 4.89 4.17
CA ASP A 164 14.64 5.59 4.02
C ASP A 164 15.82 4.68 4.39
N LYS A 165 15.74 3.98 5.52
CA LYS A 165 16.75 3.00 5.95
C LYS A 165 16.96 1.90 4.91
N TRP A 166 15.86 1.36 4.37
CA TRP A 166 15.91 0.23 3.43
C TRP A 166 16.07 0.66 1.96
N GLU A 167 16.22 1.96 1.70
CA GLU A 167 16.30 2.54 0.35
C GLU A 167 15.10 2.13 -0.53
N ILE A 168 13.90 2.22 0.04
CA ILE A 168 12.63 1.98 -0.65
C ILE A 168 12.00 3.35 -0.99
N PRO A 169 11.89 3.73 -2.26
CA PRO A 169 11.12 4.92 -2.63
C PRO A 169 9.69 4.82 -2.13
N TYR A 170 9.13 5.92 -1.62
CA TYR A 170 7.73 5.94 -1.18
C TYR A 170 6.96 7.13 -1.73
N LEU A 171 5.65 6.95 -1.88
CA LEU A 171 4.69 7.99 -2.19
C LEU A 171 3.95 8.36 -0.91
N ASP A 172 4.12 9.59 -0.46
CA ASP A 172 3.48 10.09 0.76
C ASP A 172 2.13 10.74 0.47
N LEU A 173 1.06 9.96 0.55
CA LEU A 173 -0.30 10.47 0.42
C LEU A 173 -0.87 10.94 1.76
N PHE A 174 -0.28 10.55 2.89
CA PHE A 174 -0.80 10.87 4.21
C PHE A 174 -0.65 12.35 4.56
N PHE A 175 0.50 12.92 4.26
CA PHE A 175 0.83 14.32 4.54
C PHE A 175 0.55 15.26 3.36
N ASP A 176 -0.04 14.77 2.26
CA ASP A 176 -0.49 15.60 1.14
C ASP A 176 -1.73 16.41 1.54
N GLU A 177 -1.50 17.69 1.87
CA GLU A 177 -2.58 18.58 2.34
C GLU A 177 -3.68 18.78 1.29
N LYS A 178 -3.31 18.88 0.02
CA LYS A 178 -4.26 19.10 -1.07
C LYS A 178 -5.18 17.89 -1.22
N LEU A 179 -4.60 16.69 -1.30
CA LEU A 179 -5.39 15.47 -1.42
C LEU A 179 -6.32 15.29 -0.21
N ASN A 180 -5.77 15.36 1.00
CA ASN A 180 -6.52 15.03 2.20
C ASN A 180 -7.50 16.12 2.62
N LYS A 181 -7.11 17.40 2.56
CA LYS A 181 -7.90 18.52 3.06
C LYS A 181 -8.91 19.04 2.05
N GLU A 182 -8.46 19.24 0.81
CA GLU A 182 -9.28 19.87 -0.23
C GLU A 182 -10.17 18.88 -0.99
N ILE A 183 -9.75 17.62 -1.10
CA ILE A 183 -10.45 16.60 -1.87
C ILE A 183 -11.14 15.59 -0.93
N LEU A 184 -10.37 14.69 -0.30
CA LEU A 184 -10.96 13.58 0.42
C LEU A 184 -11.77 13.99 1.65
N LYS A 185 -11.28 14.95 2.48
CA LYS A 185 -11.99 15.40 3.67
C LYS A 185 -13.21 16.26 3.37
N THR A 186 -13.12 17.13 2.35
CA THR A 186 -14.22 18.03 1.98
C THR A 186 -15.32 17.29 1.22
N HIS A 187 -14.95 16.30 0.41
CA HIS A 187 -15.86 15.51 -0.42
C HIS A 187 -15.98 14.06 0.05
N THR A 188 -15.88 13.81 1.37
CA THR A 188 -15.85 12.45 1.95
C THR A 188 -17.00 11.57 1.46
N LYS A 189 -18.25 12.09 1.48
CA LYS A 189 -19.42 11.31 1.06
C LYS A 189 -19.39 10.94 -0.42
N GLU A 190 -18.71 11.74 -1.23
CA GLU A 190 -18.59 11.54 -2.66
C GLU A 190 -17.52 10.49 -3.01
N PHE A 191 -16.37 10.49 -2.31
CA PHE A 191 -15.20 9.68 -2.67
C PHE A 191 -14.89 8.53 -1.70
N LEU A 192 -15.32 8.64 -0.44
CA LEU A 192 -15.10 7.67 0.63
C LEU A 192 -16.44 7.34 1.31
N PRO A 193 -17.30 6.52 0.70
CA PRO A 193 -18.68 6.31 1.17
C PRO A 193 -18.78 5.72 2.58
N ASP A 194 -17.79 4.95 3.01
CA ASP A 194 -17.69 4.41 4.38
C ASP A 194 -16.62 5.12 5.23
N THR A 195 -16.13 6.27 4.76
CA THR A 195 -15.10 7.11 5.38
C THR A 195 -13.68 6.52 5.36
N VAL A 196 -13.50 5.35 4.80
CA VAL A 196 -12.23 4.63 4.72
C VAL A 196 -11.87 4.28 3.26
N HIS A 197 -12.77 3.56 2.59
CA HIS A 197 -12.49 2.97 1.29
C HIS A 197 -12.96 3.86 0.15
N PRO A 198 -12.06 4.19 -0.79
CA PRO A 198 -12.44 4.91 -1.99
C PRO A 198 -13.45 4.11 -2.82
N ASN A 199 -14.41 4.84 -3.40
CA ASN A 199 -15.22 4.35 -4.50
C ASN A 199 -14.52 4.63 -5.84
N THR A 200 -15.21 4.40 -6.96
CA THR A 200 -14.73 4.67 -8.31
C THR A 200 -14.16 6.09 -8.45
N GLY A 201 -14.90 7.11 -8.00
CA GLY A 201 -14.45 8.51 -8.06
C GLY A 201 -13.18 8.78 -7.23
N GLY A 202 -13.09 8.17 -6.05
CA GLY A 202 -11.88 8.25 -5.22
C GLY A 202 -10.67 7.59 -5.89
N TYR A 203 -10.84 6.43 -6.51
CA TYR A 203 -9.74 5.78 -7.25
C TYR A 203 -9.37 6.50 -8.55
N GLU A 204 -10.29 7.18 -9.21
CA GLU A 204 -9.99 8.05 -10.36
C GLU A 204 -9.08 9.23 -9.99
N ILE A 205 -9.13 9.68 -8.73
CA ILE A 205 -8.22 10.71 -8.22
C ILE A 205 -6.86 10.10 -7.87
N LEU A 206 -6.85 8.94 -7.18
CA LEU A 206 -5.63 8.34 -6.63
C LEU A 206 -4.77 7.68 -7.71
N ALA A 207 -5.38 6.97 -8.66
CA ALA A 207 -4.64 6.19 -9.63
C ALA A 207 -3.68 7.01 -10.51
N PRO A 208 -4.02 8.20 -11.03
CA PRO A 208 -3.08 9.05 -11.78
C PRO A 208 -1.88 9.48 -10.92
N ILE A 209 -2.10 9.82 -9.64
CA ILE A 209 -1.05 10.26 -8.72
C ILE A 209 -0.04 9.12 -8.51
N ILE A 210 -0.54 7.92 -8.22
CA ILE A 210 0.30 6.73 -8.00
C ILE A 210 1.01 6.32 -9.30
N ASN A 211 0.31 6.36 -10.43
CA ASN A 211 0.88 6.05 -11.75
C ASN A 211 2.04 6.98 -12.11
N ASP A 212 1.88 8.27 -11.88
CA ASP A 212 2.94 9.25 -12.19
C ASP A 212 4.14 9.10 -11.25
N TRP A 213 3.91 8.81 -9.97
CA TRP A 213 4.99 8.46 -9.06
C TRP A 213 5.72 7.17 -9.49
N MET A 214 5.00 6.10 -9.86
CA MET A 214 5.62 4.85 -10.30
C MET A 214 6.52 5.02 -11.52
N LYS A 215 6.26 6.00 -12.39
CA LYS A 215 7.14 6.33 -13.52
C LYS A 215 8.50 6.90 -13.09
N THR A 216 8.63 7.34 -11.85
CA THR A 216 9.88 7.89 -11.30
C THR A 216 10.77 6.82 -10.66
N LEU A 217 10.23 5.63 -10.41
CA LEU A 217 10.97 4.47 -9.92
C LEU A 217 11.92 3.93 -11.05
#